data_b066399ef2fc1d491a629776df6311e4
#
_entry.id   b066399ef2fc1d491a629776df6311e4
#
_cell.length_a   1.000
_cell.length_b   1.000
_cell.length_c   1.000
_cell.angle_alpha   90.00
_cell.angle_beta   90.00
_cell.angle_gamma   90.00
#
_symmetry.space_group_name_H-M   'P 1'
#
loop_
_entity.id
_entity.type
_entity.pdbx_description
1 polymer ?
#
loop_
_entity_poly.entity_id
_entity_poly.type
_entity_poly.pdbx_seq_one_letter_code
_entity_poly.pdbx_strand_id
1 'polypeptide(L)'
;MRKPLTLAAKLGLIGTALLLLGLASIGLTLWMTWQLEGGAAAVNEAGRMRMQTWRLAQAMGAPDLQRRDALMAGFEQSLELLRRGDPARPLFMPQDPRSQARFAEVQRDWLALRQTWRAERQPSAAEAARDADAFVQRVDGLVSAI
;
A
#
# COMPACT_ATOMS: atom_id res chain seq x y z
N MET A 1 -43.99 39.42 10.21
CA MET A 1 -44.26 39.34 8.75
C MET A 1 -42.96 39.19 8.00
N ARG A 2 -42.69 38.04 7.35
CA ARG A 2 -41.49 37.85 6.51
C ARG A 2 -41.72 38.54 5.17
N LYS A 3 -40.86 39.54 4.81
CA LYS A 3 -40.92 40.19 3.50
C LYS A 3 -40.69 39.11 2.41
N PRO A 4 -41.52 39.07 1.35
CA PRO A 4 -41.32 38.15 0.25
C PRO A 4 -39.99 38.46 -0.45
N LEU A 5 -39.19 37.42 -0.70
CA LEU A 5 -37.95 37.52 -1.45
C LEU A 5 -38.24 38.05 -2.87
N THR A 6 -37.44 39.00 -3.33
CA THR A 6 -37.52 39.52 -4.71
C THR A 6 -37.19 38.40 -5.72
N LEU A 7 -37.65 38.53 -6.95
CA LEU A 7 -37.39 37.54 -8.00
C LEU A 7 -35.87 37.32 -8.21
N ALA A 8 -35.11 38.42 -8.20
CA ALA A 8 -33.64 38.37 -8.30
C ALA A 8 -33.00 37.59 -7.15
N ALA A 9 -33.50 37.75 -5.91
CA ALA A 9 -32.99 36.99 -4.76
C ALA A 9 -33.33 35.47 -4.86
N LYS A 10 -34.49 35.11 -5.39
CA LYS A 10 -34.87 33.70 -5.63
C LYS A 10 -33.99 33.08 -6.70
N LEU A 11 -33.75 33.75 -7.82
CA LEU A 11 -32.88 33.30 -8.89
C LEU A 11 -31.42 33.16 -8.43
N GLY A 12 -30.95 34.13 -7.65
CA GLY A 12 -29.61 34.09 -7.06
C GLY A 12 -29.44 32.87 -6.12
N LEU A 13 -30.44 32.61 -5.26
CA LEU A 13 -30.43 31.48 -4.34
C LEU A 13 -30.43 30.14 -5.07
N ILE A 14 -31.24 30.00 -6.12
CA ILE A 14 -31.27 28.77 -6.93
C ILE A 14 -29.94 28.60 -7.68
N GLY A 15 -29.41 29.65 -8.28
CA GLY A 15 -28.14 29.63 -8.99
C GLY A 15 -26.96 29.23 -8.07
N THR A 16 -26.93 29.83 -6.86
CA THR A 16 -25.92 29.46 -5.86
C THR A 16 -26.05 28.03 -5.39
N ALA A 17 -27.28 27.56 -5.15
CA ALA A 17 -27.51 26.16 -4.75
C ALA A 17 -27.05 25.15 -5.83
N LEU A 18 -27.35 25.43 -7.10
CA LEU A 18 -26.90 24.60 -8.23
C LEU A 18 -25.38 24.64 -8.38
N LEU A 19 -24.75 25.79 -8.22
CA LEU A 19 -23.29 25.92 -8.25
C LEU A 19 -22.63 25.09 -7.14
N LEU A 20 -23.12 25.21 -5.92
CA LEU A 20 -22.61 24.43 -4.78
C LEU A 20 -22.79 22.93 -4.98
N LEU A 21 -23.93 22.50 -5.52
CA LEU A 21 -24.17 21.10 -5.85
C LEU A 21 -23.20 20.59 -6.91
N GLY A 22 -22.94 21.38 -7.95
CA GLY A 22 -21.96 21.06 -8.99
C GLY A 22 -20.54 20.94 -8.42
N LEU A 23 -20.12 21.90 -7.60
CA LEU A 23 -18.80 21.85 -6.94
C LEU A 23 -18.67 20.66 -5.99
N ALA A 24 -19.71 20.35 -5.24
CA ALA A 24 -19.74 19.19 -4.35
C ALA A 24 -19.61 17.87 -5.13
N SER A 25 -20.32 17.76 -6.27
CA SER A 25 -20.24 16.60 -7.16
C SER A 25 -18.83 16.40 -7.73
N ILE A 26 -18.20 17.49 -8.21
CA ILE A 26 -16.83 17.44 -8.73
C ILE A 26 -15.86 17.05 -7.60
N GLY A 27 -15.98 17.68 -6.44
CA GLY A 27 -15.14 17.37 -5.29
C GLY A 27 -15.24 15.92 -4.84
N LEU A 28 -16.46 15.36 -4.82
CA LEU A 28 -16.69 13.96 -4.49
C LEU A 28 -16.04 13.02 -5.54
N THR A 29 -16.21 13.33 -6.82
CA THR A 29 -15.60 12.53 -7.90
C THR A 29 -14.09 12.52 -7.81
N LEU A 30 -13.46 13.68 -7.61
CA LEU A 30 -12.01 13.79 -7.46
C LEU A 30 -11.52 13.03 -6.22
N TRP A 31 -12.24 13.13 -5.11
CA TRP A 31 -11.90 12.39 -3.90
C TRP A 31 -11.97 10.88 -4.09
N MET A 32 -13.02 10.37 -4.75
CA MET A 32 -13.15 8.95 -5.08
C MET A 32 -12.04 8.47 -6.00
N THR A 33 -11.71 9.23 -7.05
CA THR A 33 -10.62 8.91 -7.98
C THR A 33 -9.30 8.82 -7.24
N TRP A 34 -8.99 9.80 -6.40
CA TRP A 34 -7.76 9.81 -5.61
C TRP A 34 -7.66 8.60 -4.67
N GLN A 35 -8.76 8.19 -4.06
CA GLN A 35 -8.82 7.03 -3.19
C GLN A 35 -8.58 5.70 -3.94
N LEU A 36 -9.13 5.56 -5.15
CA LEU A 36 -8.89 4.39 -6.01
C LEU A 36 -7.44 4.31 -6.49
N GLU A 37 -6.84 5.44 -6.87
CA GLU A 37 -5.44 5.49 -7.30
C GLU A 37 -4.49 5.07 -6.17
N GLY A 38 -4.78 5.46 -4.93
CA GLY A 38 -3.98 5.09 -3.76
C GLY A 38 -3.95 3.59 -3.49
N GLY A 39 -5.09 2.92 -3.61
CA GLY A 39 -5.20 1.46 -3.51
C GLY A 39 -4.42 0.75 -4.61
N ALA A 40 -4.56 1.18 -5.87
CA ALA A 40 -3.84 0.61 -7.00
C ALA A 40 -2.31 0.73 -6.85
N ALA A 41 -1.81 1.87 -6.33
CA ALA A 41 -0.40 2.06 -6.06
C ALA A 41 0.10 1.13 -4.93
N ALA A 42 -0.70 0.93 -3.88
CA ALA A 42 -0.37 0.01 -2.80
C ALA A 42 -0.32 -1.45 -3.26
N VAL A 43 -1.27 -1.88 -4.10
CA VAL A 43 -1.27 -3.22 -4.73
C VAL A 43 -0.01 -3.43 -5.56
N ASN A 44 0.39 -2.43 -6.37
CA ASN A 44 1.60 -2.50 -7.18
C ASN A 44 2.87 -2.60 -6.32
N GLU A 45 2.95 -1.84 -5.23
CA GLU A 45 4.08 -1.91 -4.30
C GLU A 45 4.15 -3.26 -3.59
N ALA A 46 3.03 -3.79 -3.10
CA ALA A 46 2.96 -5.13 -2.53
C ALA A 46 3.32 -6.22 -3.56
N GLY A 47 2.89 -6.06 -4.82
CA GLY A 47 3.31 -6.93 -5.93
C GLY A 47 4.82 -6.91 -6.18
N ARG A 48 5.47 -5.74 -6.05
CA ARG A 48 6.94 -5.60 -6.11
C ARG A 48 7.64 -6.37 -4.99
N MET A 49 7.08 -6.37 -3.78
CA MET A 49 7.62 -7.10 -2.64
C MET A 49 7.70 -8.61 -2.89
N ARG A 50 6.76 -9.20 -3.63
CA ARG A 50 6.82 -10.62 -4.04
C ARG A 50 8.08 -10.90 -4.87
N MET A 51 8.35 -10.06 -5.86
CA MET A 51 9.54 -10.21 -6.70
C MET A 51 10.83 -10.01 -5.90
N GLN A 52 10.84 -9.06 -4.97
CA GLN A 52 11.97 -8.83 -4.08
C GLN A 52 12.24 -10.04 -3.18
N THR A 53 11.19 -10.69 -2.65
CA THR A 53 11.31 -11.92 -1.85
C THR A 53 12.00 -13.04 -2.64
N TRP A 54 11.59 -13.29 -3.88
CA TRP A 54 12.21 -14.31 -4.73
C TRP A 54 13.66 -13.98 -5.08
N ARG A 55 13.96 -12.72 -5.40
CA ARG A 55 15.34 -12.28 -5.66
C ARG A 55 16.23 -12.46 -4.43
N LEU A 56 15.68 -12.19 -3.26
CA LEU A 56 16.40 -12.37 -2.00
C LEU A 56 16.65 -13.87 -1.72
N ALA A 57 15.65 -14.74 -1.89
CA ALA A 57 15.82 -16.19 -1.75
C ALA A 57 16.91 -16.74 -2.70
N GLN A 58 16.94 -16.28 -3.94
CA GLN A 58 17.98 -16.65 -4.89
C GLN A 58 19.37 -16.16 -4.44
N ALA A 59 19.46 -14.97 -3.86
CA ALA A 59 20.71 -14.43 -3.36
C ALA A 59 21.22 -15.17 -2.10
N MET A 60 20.36 -15.90 -1.38
CA MET A 60 20.80 -16.72 -0.23
C MET A 60 21.71 -17.86 -0.65
N GLY A 61 21.56 -18.39 -1.87
CA GLY A 61 22.46 -19.40 -2.42
C GLY A 61 23.79 -18.89 -2.97
N ALA A 62 23.99 -17.56 -3.01
CA ALA A 62 25.19 -16.93 -3.51
C ALA A 62 26.07 -16.37 -2.39
N PRO A 63 27.40 -16.34 -2.52
CA PRO A 63 28.32 -15.84 -1.48
C PRO A 63 28.35 -14.30 -1.36
N ASP A 64 27.50 -13.58 -2.10
CA ASP A 64 27.48 -12.11 -2.16
C ASP A 64 26.64 -11.52 -1.03
N LEU A 65 27.26 -11.27 0.12
CA LEU A 65 26.66 -10.66 1.30
C LEU A 65 26.14 -9.25 1.03
N GLN A 66 26.90 -8.47 0.29
CA GLN A 66 26.55 -7.07 0.00
C GLN A 66 25.27 -6.97 -0.83
N ARG A 67 25.11 -7.85 -1.81
CA ARG A 67 23.88 -7.96 -2.61
C ARG A 67 22.68 -8.36 -1.76
N ARG A 68 22.86 -9.29 -0.82
CA ARG A 68 21.78 -9.71 0.10
C ARG A 68 21.32 -8.58 0.98
N ASP A 69 22.26 -7.85 1.59
CA ASP A 69 21.93 -6.70 2.44
C ASP A 69 21.21 -5.59 1.66
N ALA A 70 21.65 -5.31 0.43
CA ALA A 70 20.97 -4.35 -0.45
C ALA A 70 19.53 -4.78 -0.79
N LEU A 71 19.29 -6.08 -1.05
CA LEU A 71 17.96 -6.61 -1.33
C LEU A 71 17.06 -6.57 -0.07
N MET A 72 17.60 -6.89 1.11
CA MET A 72 16.87 -6.77 2.38
C MET A 72 16.48 -5.31 2.66
N ALA A 73 17.40 -4.37 2.47
CA ALA A 73 17.13 -2.95 2.63
C ALA A 73 16.06 -2.46 1.64
N GLY A 74 16.10 -2.92 0.39
CA GLY A 74 15.08 -2.58 -0.60
C GLY A 74 13.68 -3.11 -0.23
N PHE A 75 13.59 -4.30 0.36
CA PHE A 75 12.32 -4.83 0.87
C PHE A 75 11.80 -4.02 2.07
N GLU A 76 12.68 -3.67 3.01
CA GLU A 76 12.33 -2.83 4.18
C GLU A 76 11.85 -1.44 3.75
N GLN A 77 12.45 -0.89 2.70
CA GLN A 77 12.00 0.38 2.12
C GLN A 77 10.58 0.26 1.55
N SER A 78 10.24 -0.84 0.88
CA SER A 78 8.88 -1.09 0.38
C SER A 78 7.86 -1.24 1.51
N LEU A 79 8.21 -1.94 2.61
CA LEU A 79 7.37 -2.01 3.81
C LEU A 79 7.12 -0.64 4.44
N GLU A 80 8.18 0.16 4.56
CA GLU A 80 8.07 1.50 5.14
C GLU A 80 7.25 2.44 4.25
N LEU A 81 7.40 2.33 2.94
CA LEU A 81 6.62 3.08 1.97
C LEU A 81 5.12 2.75 2.08
N LEU A 82 4.76 1.46 2.20
CA LEU A 82 3.37 1.05 2.44
C LEU A 82 2.84 1.55 3.78
N ARG A 83 3.68 1.55 4.81
CA ARG A 83 3.30 1.99 6.17
C ARG A 83 3.02 3.49 6.24
N ARG A 84 3.90 4.32 5.64
CA ARG A 84 3.82 5.78 5.71
C ARG A 84 2.98 6.40 4.61
N GLY A 85 2.83 5.69 3.49
CA GLY A 85 2.36 6.26 2.25
C GLY A 85 3.43 7.10 1.56
N ASP A 86 3.08 7.67 0.42
CA ASP A 86 3.93 8.57 -0.35
C ASP A 86 3.13 9.83 -0.70
N PRO A 87 3.45 11.00 -0.10
CA PRO A 87 2.70 12.23 -0.39
C PRO A 87 2.93 12.76 -1.81
N ALA A 88 4.00 12.34 -2.49
CA ALA A 88 4.29 12.76 -3.86
C ALA A 88 3.46 12.01 -4.91
N ARG A 89 2.87 10.88 -4.53
CA ARG A 89 1.95 10.09 -5.34
C ARG A 89 0.87 9.50 -4.42
N PRO A 90 -0.35 9.24 -4.91
CA PRO A 90 -1.43 8.71 -4.09
C PRO A 90 -1.15 7.23 -3.74
N LEU A 91 -0.19 6.99 -2.84
CA LEU A 91 0.11 5.67 -2.30
C LEU A 91 -0.20 5.68 -0.81
N PHE A 92 -1.19 4.90 -0.41
CA PHE A 92 -1.53 4.70 1.00
C PHE A 92 -2.14 3.31 1.20
N MET A 93 -1.86 2.74 2.37
CA MET A 93 -2.51 1.52 2.81
C MET A 93 -3.96 1.83 3.23
N PRO A 94 -4.97 1.10 2.74
CA PRO A 94 -6.33 1.24 3.22
C PRO A 94 -6.41 1.11 4.74
N GLN A 95 -7.25 1.94 5.36
CA GLN A 95 -7.39 1.99 6.83
C GLN A 95 -8.40 0.98 7.37
N ASP A 96 -8.96 0.12 6.51
CA ASP A 96 -9.87 -0.92 6.96
C ASP A 96 -9.15 -1.98 7.82
N PRO A 97 -9.83 -2.59 8.80
CA PRO A 97 -9.22 -3.52 9.74
C PRO A 97 -8.60 -4.76 9.07
N ARG A 98 -9.13 -5.20 7.94
CA ARG A 98 -8.64 -6.38 7.22
C ARG A 98 -7.28 -6.11 6.56
N SER A 99 -7.16 -5.01 5.83
CA SER A 99 -5.92 -4.59 5.19
C SER A 99 -4.83 -4.32 6.21
N GLN A 100 -5.16 -3.64 7.31
CA GLN A 100 -4.22 -3.36 8.41
C GLN A 100 -3.75 -4.64 9.12
N ALA A 101 -4.64 -5.60 9.37
CA ALA A 101 -4.29 -6.88 9.98
C ALA A 101 -3.33 -7.68 9.07
N ARG A 102 -3.61 -7.75 7.76
CA ARG A 102 -2.75 -8.42 6.78
C ARG A 102 -1.37 -7.77 6.66
N PHE A 103 -1.32 -6.46 6.69
CA PHE A 103 -0.05 -5.73 6.68
C PHE A 103 0.77 -6.01 7.95
N ALA A 104 0.14 -6.03 9.12
CA ALA A 104 0.82 -6.38 10.37
C ALA A 104 1.34 -7.83 10.38
N GLU A 105 0.61 -8.78 9.75
CA GLU A 105 1.09 -10.16 9.56
C GLU A 105 2.37 -10.17 8.68
N VAL A 106 2.35 -9.48 7.54
CA VAL A 106 3.53 -9.40 6.65
C VAL A 106 4.73 -8.79 7.37
N GLN A 107 4.54 -7.72 8.14
CA GLN A 107 5.63 -7.11 8.93
C GLN A 107 6.24 -8.08 9.95
N ARG A 108 5.41 -8.79 10.69
CA ARG A 108 5.84 -9.76 11.70
C ARG A 108 6.59 -10.93 11.08
N ASP A 109 6.03 -11.49 10.00
CA ASP A 109 6.62 -12.63 9.31
C ASP A 109 7.93 -12.23 8.63
N TRP A 110 8.04 -10.99 8.12
CA TRP A 110 9.31 -10.45 7.62
C TRP A 110 10.39 -10.39 8.69
N LEU A 111 10.07 -9.93 9.90
CA LEU A 111 11.03 -9.87 10.98
C LEU A 111 11.58 -11.26 11.34
N ALA A 112 10.71 -12.27 11.39
CA ALA A 112 11.10 -13.65 11.65
C ALA A 112 11.98 -14.20 10.50
N LEU A 113 11.57 -14.01 9.25
CA LEU A 113 12.30 -14.45 8.07
C LEU A 113 13.70 -13.82 8.00
N ARG A 114 13.78 -12.51 8.23
CA ARG A 114 15.04 -11.76 8.27
C ARG A 114 15.99 -12.29 9.35
N GLN A 115 15.48 -12.63 10.54
CA GLN A 115 16.29 -13.21 11.61
C GLN A 115 16.86 -14.57 11.19
N THR A 116 16.04 -15.43 10.60
CA THR A 116 16.46 -16.74 10.08
C THR A 116 17.53 -16.60 9.01
N TRP A 117 17.35 -15.65 8.08
CA TRP A 117 18.26 -15.46 6.95
C TRP A 117 19.56 -14.70 7.31
N ARG A 118 19.62 -14.05 8.48
CA ARG A 118 20.82 -13.43 9.04
C ARG A 118 21.54 -14.30 10.08
N ALA A 119 20.98 -15.45 10.46
CA ALA A 119 21.59 -16.33 11.42
C ALA A 119 22.95 -16.86 10.91
N GLU A 120 23.83 -17.27 11.83
CA GLU A 120 25.13 -17.85 11.50
C GLU A 120 25.01 -19.07 10.58
N ARG A 121 24.03 -19.93 10.84
CA ARG A 121 23.64 -21.00 9.92
C ARG A 121 22.69 -20.42 8.88
N GLN A 122 23.23 -20.08 7.73
CA GLN A 122 22.44 -19.65 6.59
C GLN A 122 21.59 -20.81 6.04
N PRO A 123 20.34 -20.53 5.62
CA PRO A 123 19.52 -21.54 4.98
C PRO A 123 20.14 -22.00 3.65
N SER A 124 19.96 -23.26 3.33
CA SER A 124 20.26 -23.78 2.00
C SER A 124 19.34 -23.11 0.96
N ALA A 125 19.71 -23.16 -0.32
CA ALA A 125 18.87 -22.61 -1.40
C ALA A 125 17.45 -23.21 -1.40
N ALA A 126 17.30 -24.49 -1.06
CA ALA A 126 16.00 -25.15 -0.99
C ALA A 126 15.17 -24.70 0.23
N GLU A 127 15.81 -24.44 1.36
CA GLU A 127 15.14 -23.86 2.55
C GLU A 127 14.70 -22.42 2.26
N ALA A 128 15.61 -21.58 1.72
CA ALA A 128 15.28 -20.20 1.35
C ALA A 128 14.15 -20.12 0.32
N ALA A 129 14.08 -21.05 -0.64
CA ALA A 129 12.99 -21.08 -1.61
C ALA A 129 11.64 -21.42 -0.94
N ARG A 130 11.61 -22.38 -0.01
CA ARG A 130 10.39 -22.73 0.75
C ARG A 130 9.93 -21.60 1.65
N ASP A 131 10.86 -20.95 2.34
CA ASP A 131 10.58 -19.80 3.18
C ASP A 131 9.99 -18.64 2.35
N ALA A 132 10.60 -18.38 1.19
CA ALA A 132 10.12 -17.36 0.27
C ALA A 132 8.71 -17.67 -0.26
N ASP A 133 8.43 -18.93 -0.61
CA ASP A 133 7.10 -19.33 -1.08
C ASP A 133 6.03 -19.11 -0.01
N ALA A 134 6.29 -19.54 1.22
CA ALA A 134 5.40 -19.31 2.35
C ALA A 134 5.18 -17.82 2.63
N PHE A 135 6.24 -17.01 2.55
CA PHE A 135 6.14 -15.58 2.78
C PHE A 135 5.42 -14.84 1.65
N VAL A 136 5.64 -15.22 0.38
CA VAL A 136 4.92 -14.68 -0.78
C VAL A 136 3.42 -14.87 -0.64
N GLN A 137 2.95 -16.02 -0.14
CA GLN A 137 1.53 -16.25 0.14
C GLN A 137 0.95 -15.24 1.15
N ARG A 138 1.75 -14.80 2.14
CA ARG A 138 1.34 -13.73 3.07
C ARG A 138 1.19 -12.39 2.35
N VAL A 139 2.15 -12.07 1.48
CA VAL A 139 2.08 -10.85 0.65
C VAL A 139 0.89 -10.90 -0.30
N ASP A 140 0.58 -12.06 -0.90
CA ASP A 140 -0.61 -12.25 -1.74
C ASP A 140 -1.92 -12.05 -0.94
N GLY A 141 -1.95 -12.51 0.31
CA GLY A 141 -3.05 -12.23 1.23
C GLY A 141 -3.24 -10.73 1.51
N LEU A 142 -2.15 -9.97 1.58
CA LEU A 142 -2.18 -8.51 1.69
C LEU A 142 -2.71 -7.87 0.40
N VAL A 143 -2.18 -8.25 -0.76
CA VAL A 143 -2.65 -7.76 -2.09
C VAL A 143 -4.15 -7.98 -2.26
N SER A 144 -4.65 -9.14 -1.82
CA SER A 144 -6.08 -9.47 -1.91
C SER A 144 -6.97 -8.71 -0.91
N ALA A 145 -6.37 -8.08 0.08
CA ALA A 145 -7.09 -7.32 1.10
C ALA A 145 -7.14 -5.81 0.80
N ILE A 146 -6.19 -5.28 -0.01
CA ILE A 146 -6.15 -3.90 -0.52
C ILE A 146 -7.18 -3.70 -1.62
#